data_aae434900edc4c7f49a7ba8fa77749f1
#
_entry.id   aae434900edc4c7f49a7ba8fa77749f1
#
_cell.length_a   1.000
_cell.length_b   1.000
_cell.length_c   1.000
_cell.angle_alpha   90.00
_cell.angle_beta   90.00
_cell.angle_gamma   90.00
#
_symmetry.space_group_name_H-M   'P 1'
#
loop_
_entity.id
_entity.type
_entity.pdbx_description
1 polymer ?
#
loop_
_entity_poly.entity_id
_entity_poly.type
_entity_poly.pdbx_seq_one_letter_code
_entity_poly.pdbx_strand_id
1 'polypeptide(L)'
;MTRIIFHIDVNSAYLSWTAISLLKKGKPTDLRTIPSIIGGSIEDRHGIVLAKSTSAKKHGIVTGEPIIQAMQKCPNLIAYPPDFALYSKCSRAMFDILSEYSDRIEPFSIDEGFLDYTGMEALFGPPIEAAKAIQKRILAELGFTVNIGISTNKLLAKMAGELDSVSYTHLTL
;
A
#
# COMPACT_ATOMS: atom_id res chain seq x y z
N MET A 1 -15.05 25.15 -11.57
CA MET A 1 -13.87 24.29 -11.69
C MET A 1 -14.25 22.88 -11.25
N THR A 2 -14.02 21.87 -12.07
CA THR A 2 -14.33 20.49 -11.70
C THR A 2 -13.34 20.03 -10.64
N ARG A 3 -13.81 19.39 -9.57
CA ARG A 3 -12.91 18.84 -8.53
C ARG A 3 -12.09 17.68 -9.10
N ILE A 4 -10.85 17.57 -8.62
CA ILE A 4 -9.94 16.49 -8.97
C ILE A 4 -9.44 15.89 -7.66
N ILE A 5 -9.92 14.69 -7.36
CA ILE A 5 -9.59 13.96 -6.13
C ILE A 5 -8.75 12.75 -6.47
N PHE A 6 -7.61 12.64 -5.83
CA PHE A 6 -6.80 11.42 -5.83
C PHE A 6 -7.13 10.59 -4.58
N HIS A 7 -7.29 9.30 -4.75
CA HIS A 7 -7.25 8.31 -3.67
C HIS A 7 -5.93 7.54 -3.79
N ILE A 8 -5.13 7.57 -2.75
CA ILE A 8 -3.83 6.91 -2.68
C ILE A 8 -3.91 5.76 -1.70
N ASP A 9 -3.46 4.56 -2.10
CA ASP A 9 -3.48 3.33 -1.30
C ASP A 9 -2.17 2.56 -1.47
N VAL A 10 -1.56 2.14 -0.37
CA VAL A 10 -0.28 1.41 -0.37
C VAL A 10 -0.49 -0.07 -0.67
N ASN A 11 0.18 -0.57 -1.70
CA ASN A 11 0.10 -1.98 -2.07
C ASN A 11 0.66 -2.91 -0.98
N SER A 12 -0.21 -3.74 -0.37
CA SER A 12 0.14 -4.68 0.70
C SER A 12 0.99 -4.02 1.79
N ALA A 13 0.52 -2.92 2.34
CA ALA A 13 1.26 -1.99 3.19
C ALA A 13 2.15 -2.65 4.24
N TYR A 14 1.58 -3.40 5.17
CA TYR A 14 2.34 -4.02 6.27
C TYR A 14 3.44 -4.96 5.78
N LEU A 15 3.16 -5.76 4.74
CA LEU A 15 4.15 -6.64 4.15
C LEU A 15 5.27 -5.85 3.46
N SER A 16 4.90 -4.86 2.64
CA SER A 16 5.86 -4.03 1.90
C SER A 16 6.77 -3.27 2.85
N TRP A 17 6.22 -2.63 3.88
CA TRP A 17 7.00 -1.88 4.87
C TRP A 17 7.93 -2.78 5.69
N THR A 18 7.46 -3.97 6.11
CA THR A 18 8.30 -4.96 6.79
C THR A 18 9.42 -5.45 5.88
N ALA A 19 9.11 -5.80 4.63
CA ALA A 19 10.10 -6.25 3.66
C ALA A 19 11.23 -5.24 3.44
N ILE A 20 10.88 -3.97 3.24
CA ILE A 20 11.85 -2.88 3.06
C ILE A 20 12.72 -2.69 4.31
N SER A 21 12.12 -2.73 5.49
CA SER A 21 12.86 -2.62 6.75
C SER A 21 13.87 -3.75 6.91
N LEU A 22 13.48 -4.99 6.57
CA LEU A 22 14.36 -6.16 6.65
C LEU A 22 15.51 -6.07 5.64
N LEU A 23 15.22 -5.66 4.39
CA LEU A 23 16.26 -5.46 3.37
C LEU A 23 17.27 -4.38 3.79
N LYS A 24 16.81 -3.27 4.36
CA LYS A 24 17.69 -2.22 4.92
C LYS A 24 18.54 -2.71 6.09
N LYS A 25 18.09 -3.72 6.83
CA LYS A 25 18.84 -4.39 7.91
C LYS A 25 19.76 -5.51 7.39
N GLY A 26 19.92 -5.66 6.08
CA GLY A 26 20.81 -6.64 5.45
C GLY A 26 20.24 -8.05 5.33
N LYS A 27 18.93 -8.26 5.50
CA LYS A 27 18.32 -9.55 5.19
C LYS A 27 18.32 -9.77 3.67
N PRO A 28 18.78 -10.94 3.17
CA PRO A 28 18.97 -11.16 1.74
C PRO A 28 17.66 -11.39 0.97
N THR A 29 16.60 -11.78 1.67
CA THR A 29 15.34 -12.21 1.04
C THR A 29 14.27 -11.14 1.15
N ASP A 30 13.71 -10.75 0.00
CA ASP A 30 12.55 -9.86 -0.05
C ASP A 30 11.27 -10.66 0.19
N LEU A 31 10.58 -10.36 1.29
CA LEU A 31 9.31 -11.02 1.66
C LEU A 31 8.25 -10.92 0.57
N ARG A 32 8.29 -9.89 -0.27
CA ARG A 32 7.30 -9.67 -1.34
C ARG A 32 7.41 -10.72 -2.45
N THR A 33 8.57 -11.38 -2.58
CA THR A 33 8.86 -12.35 -3.66
C THR A 33 8.62 -13.81 -3.28
N ILE A 34 8.43 -14.09 -2.00
CA ILE A 34 8.26 -15.44 -1.45
C ILE A 34 6.90 -15.59 -0.76
N PRO A 35 6.43 -16.82 -0.48
CA PRO A 35 5.24 -17.02 0.35
C PRO A 35 5.47 -16.49 1.76
N SER A 36 4.86 -15.35 2.07
CA SER A 36 5.05 -14.68 3.35
C SER A 36 3.79 -13.95 3.80
N ILE A 37 3.66 -13.77 5.10
CA ILE A 37 2.57 -13.05 5.75
C ILE A 37 3.09 -12.15 6.87
N ILE A 38 2.30 -11.14 7.19
CA ILE A 38 2.36 -10.42 8.45
C ILE A 38 1.19 -10.90 9.30
N GLY A 39 1.47 -11.31 10.52
CA GLY A 39 0.42 -11.80 11.42
C GLY A 39 0.90 -11.91 12.85
N GLY A 40 -0.02 -12.20 13.75
CA GLY A 40 0.28 -12.35 15.17
C GLY A 40 1.23 -13.50 15.49
N SER A 41 1.60 -13.65 16.77
CA SER A 41 2.53 -14.70 17.22
C SER A 41 1.99 -16.10 16.94
N ILE A 42 2.84 -16.92 16.33
CA ILE A 42 2.56 -18.35 16.13
C ILE A 42 2.46 -19.10 17.47
N GLU A 43 3.22 -18.62 18.46
CA GLU A 43 3.30 -19.23 19.80
C GLU A 43 1.97 -19.12 20.55
N ASP A 44 1.23 -18.03 20.34
CA ASP A 44 -0.06 -17.79 20.99
C ASP A 44 -1.23 -18.53 20.33
N ARG A 45 -1.03 -19.23 19.22
CA ARG A 45 -2.02 -20.02 18.45
C ARG A 45 -3.29 -19.25 18.04
N HIS A 46 -3.39 -17.95 18.27
CA HIS A 46 -4.55 -17.10 18.01
C HIS A 46 -4.30 -16.00 16.99
N GLY A 47 -3.12 -15.98 16.36
CA GLY A 47 -2.78 -14.98 15.36
C GLY A 47 -3.56 -15.14 14.07
N ILE A 48 -3.92 -14.01 13.46
CA ILE A 48 -4.56 -13.95 12.15
C ILE A 48 -3.60 -13.32 11.12
N VAL A 49 -3.83 -13.63 9.84
CA VAL A 49 -3.13 -13.02 8.71
C VAL A 49 -3.61 -11.58 8.55
N LEU A 50 -2.73 -10.60 8.76
CA LEU A 50 -3.00 -9.18 8.56
C LEU A 50 -2.66 -8.72 7.14
N ALA A 51 -1.56 -9.24 6.59
CA ALA A 51 -1.15 -8.99 5.20
C ALA A 51 -0.45 -10.21 4.63
N LYS A 52 -0.45 -10.35 3.30
CA LYS A 52 0.13 -11.48 2.60
C LYS A 52 0.82 -11.06 1.31
N SER A 53 1.84 -11.82 0.90
CA SER A 53 2.48 -11.68 -0.41
C SER A 53 1.59 -12.19 -1.54
N THR A 54 1.86 -11.74 -2.76
CA THR A 54 1.22 -12.28 -3.97
C THR A 54 1.48 -13.79 -4.10
N SER A 55 2.66 -14.25 -3.70
CA SER A 55 2.99 -15.69 -3.67
C SER A 55 2.13 -16.45 -2.66
N ALA A 56 1.95 -15.92 -1.45
CA ALA A 56 1.07 -16.52 -0.45
C ALA A 56 -0.41 -16.54 -0.91
N LYS A 57 -0.86 -15.48 -1.59
CA LYS A 57 -2.21 -15.44 -2.19
C LYS A 57 -2.46 -16.58 -3.17
N LYS A 58 -1.45 -16.99 -3.96
CA LYS A 58 -1.56 -18.13 -4.90
C LYS A 58 -1.80 -19.48 -4.21
N HIS A 59 -1.42 -19.61 -2.95
CA HIS A 59 -1.71 -20.78 -2.11
C HIS A 59 -3.08 -20.71 -1.44
N GLY A 60 -3.94 -19.77 -1.82
CA GLY A 60 -5.27 -19.62 -1.24
C GLY A 60 -5.30 -19.04 0.17
N ILE A 61 -4.21 -18.37 0.59
CA ILE A 61 -4.17 -17.68 1.89
C ILE A 61 -5.00 -16.40 1.79
N VAL A 62 -5.87 -16.17 2.80
CA VAL A 62 -6.73 -14.99 2.86
C VAL A 62 -6.44 -14.14 4.10
N THR A 63 -6.62 -12.83 3.98
CA THR A 63 -6.50 -11.92 5.13
C THR A 63 -7.62 -12.20 6.13
N GLY A 64 -7.30 -12.20 7.42
CA GLY A 64 -8.22 -12.51 8.51
C GLY A 64 -8.29 -13.98 8.88
N GLU A 65 -7.73 -14.91 8.10
CA GLU A 65 -7.70 -16.32 8.49
C GLU A 65 -6.68 -16.61 9.60
N PRO A 66 -6.88 -17.66 10.40
CA PRO A 66 -5.90 -18.12 11.39
C PRO A 66 -4.57 -18.51 10.73
N ILE A 67 -3.44 -18.11 11.31
CA ILE A 67 -2.09 -18.42 10.80
C ILE A 67 -1.89 -19.94 10.66
N ILE A 68 -2.44 -20.73 11.57
CA ILE A 68 -2.37 -22.20 11.51
C ILE A 68 -2.98 -22.73 10.21
N GLN A 69 -4.11 -22.20 9.77
CA GLN A 69 -4.75 -22.58 8.50
C GLN A 69 -3.90 -22.15 7.31
N ALA A 70 -3.34 -20.95 7.37
CA ALA A 70 -2.44 -20.45 6.33
C ALA A 70 -1.19 -21.35 6.18
N MET A 71 -0.61 -21.81 7.28
CA MET A 71 0.53 -22.74 7.28
C MET A 71 0.17 -24.14 6.74
N GLN A 72 -1.04 -24.62 6.97
CA GLN A 72 -1.52 -25.87 6.38
C GLN A 72 -1.63 -25.79 4.86
N LYS A 73 -2.04 -24.62 4.32
CA LYS A 73 -2.11 -24.36 2.88
C LYS A 73 -0.74 -24.17 2.24
N CYS A 74 0.22 -23.64 2.98
CA CYS A 74 1.58 -23.38 2.52
C CYS A 74 2.60 -23.72 3.61
N PRO A 75 3.16 -24.96 3.63
CA PRO A 75 4.11 -25.40 4.65
C PRO A 75 5.40 -24.57 4.74
N ASN A 76 5.78 -23.92 3.62
CA ASN A 76 6.97 -23.06 3.55
C ASN A 76 6.65 -21.58 3.80
N LEU A 77 5.49 -21.28 4.37
CA LEU A 77 5.06 -19.93 4.65
C LEU A 77 5.94 -19.28 5.72
N ILE A 78 6.45 -18.09 5.42
CA ILE A 78 7.23 -17.29 6.37
C ILE A 78 6.29 -16.25 7.00
N ALA A 79 6.21 -16.23 8.32
CA ALA A 79 5.42 -15.28 9.08
C ALA A 79 6.32 -14.30 9.85
N TYR A 80 5.95 -13.02 9.81
CA TYR A 80 6.57 -11.97 10.62
C TYR A 80 5.53 -11.27 11.48
N PRO A 81 5.87 -10.91 12.72
CA PRO A 81 4.97 -10.13 13.56
C PRO A 81 4.81 -8.70 13.01
N PRO A 82 3.67 -8.04 13.26
CA PRO A 82 3.47 -6.65 12.87
C PRO A 82 4.35 -5.71 13.70
N ASP A 83 4.88 -4.66 13.05
CA ASP A 83 5.62 -3.57 13.67
C ASP A 83 4.87 -2.25 13.43
N PHE A 84 3.91 -1.94 14.29
CA PHE A 84 3.07 -0.74 14.12
C PHE A 84 3.86 0.57 14.27
N ALA A 85 4.98 0.56 15.01
CA ALA A 85 5.84 1.74 15.09
C ALA A 85 6.53 2.03 13.75
N LEU A 86 7.01 0.99 13.07
CA LEU A 86 7.52 1.08 11.70
C LEU A 86 6.42 1.56 10.74
N TYR A 87 5.22 0.98 10.82
CA TYR A 87 4.12 1.31 9.91
C TYR A 87 3.69 2.77 10.04
N SER A 88 3.61 3.29 11.26
CA SER A 88 3.34 4.70 11.50
C SER A 88 4.39 5.63 10.90
N LYS A 89 5.66 5.24 10.91
CA LYS A 89 6.76 6.00 10.28
C LYS A 89 6.64 5.99 8.75
N CYS A 90 6.36 4.82 8.15
CA CYS A 90 6.21 4.70 6.71
C CYS A 90 4.98 5.48 6.20
N SER A 91 3.87 5.40 6.91
CA SER A 91 2.65 6.17 6.64
C SER A 91 2.94 7.67 6.64
N ARG A 92 3.56 8.16 7.71
CA ARG A 92 3.92 9.58 7.82
C ARG A 92 4.81 10.04 6.67
N ALA A 93 5.86 9.28 6.35
CA ALA A 93 6.75 9.61 5.24
C ALA A 93 6.02 9.68 3.89
N MET A 94 5.01 8.83 3.65
CA MET A 94 4.16 8.92 2.47
C MET A 94 3.34 10.21 2.47
N PHE A 95 2.67 10.53 3.58
CA PHE A 95 1.86 11.75 3.68
C PHE A 95 2.71 13.02 3.59
N ASP A 96 3.95 13.00 4.08
CA ASP A 96 4.90 14.10 3.92
C ASP A 96 5.19 14.38 2.43
N ILE A 97 5.43 13.32 1.62
CA ILE A 97 5.57 13.47 0.16
C ILE A 97 4.29 14.02 -0.47
N LEU A 98 3.12 13.50 -0.10
CA LEU A 98 1.84 13.95 -0.65
C LEU A 98 1.58 15.43 -0.35
N SER A 99 1.99 15.92 0.83
CA SER A 99 1.80 17.31 1.27
C SER A 99 2.55 18.33 0.41
N GLU A 100 3.56 17.90 -0.34
CA GLU A 100 4.25 18.76 -1.30
C GLU A 100 3.44 19.01 -2.57
N TYR A 101 2.45 18.17 -2.88
CA TYR A 101 1.59 18.29 -4.07
C TYR A 101 0.27 19.02 -3.79
N SER A 102 -0.22 19.02 -2.56
CA SER A 102 -1.41 19.76 -2.14
C SER A 102 -1.42 19.87 -0.62
N ASP A 103 -1.91 20.99 -0.09
CA ASP A 103 -2.17 21.21 1.33
C ASP A 103 -3.50 20.57 1.80
N ARG A 104 -4.32 20.11 0.85
CA ARG A 104 -5.64 19.53 1.09
C ARG A 104 -5.58 18.01 1.07
N ILE A 105 -5.03 17.44 2.15
CA ILE A 105 -4.90 15.99 2.34
C ILE A 105 -5.82 15.54 3.46
N GLU A 106 -6.47 14.41 3.27
CA GLU A 106 -7.27 13.73 4.28
C GLU A 106 -6.79 12.29 4.44
N PRO A 107 -6.01 11.98 5.48
CA PRO A 107 -5.71 10.61 5.85
C PRO A 107 -7.00 9.85 6.15
N PHE A 108 -7.18 8.67 5.55
CA PHE A 108 -8.34 7.82 5.76
C PHE A 108 -7.99 6.62 6.65
N SER A 109 -6.82 6.02 6.43
CA SER A 109 -6.24 4.99 7.27
C SER A 109 -4.72 5.16 7.35
N ILE A 110 -4.03 4.19 7.94
CA ILE A 110 -2.56 4.21 8.03
C ILE A 110 -1.88 4.08 6.66
N ASP A 111 -2.55 3.48 5.69
CA ASP A 111 -2.01 3.12 4.38
C ASP A 111 -2.77 3.77 3.21
N GLU A 112 -3.84 4.52 3.48
CA GLU A 112 -4.60 5.20 2.43
C GLU A 112 -5.07 6.61 2.83
N GLY A 113 -5.28 7.44 1.82
CA GLY A 113 -5.79 8.79 2.02
C GLY A 113 -6.26 9.45 0.73
N PHE A 114 -6.85 10.61 0.87
CA PHE A 114 -7.32 11.45 -0.23
C PHE A 114 -6.51 12.73 -0.33
N LEU A 115 -6.26 13.16 -1.58
CA LEU A 115 -5.62 14.42 -1.90
C LEU A 115 -6.50 15.18 -2.88
N ASP A 116 -6.89 16.40 -2.54
CA ASP A 116 -7.60 17.29 -3.47
C ASP A 116 -6.57 18.03 -4.35
N TYR A 117 -6.48 17.58 -5.59
CA TYR A 117 -5.54 18.10 -6.58
C TYR A 117 -6.09 19.30 -7.36
N THR A 118 -7.32 19.71 -7.09
CA THR A 118 -8.00 20.79 -7.81
C THR A 118 -7.20 22.09 -7.78
N GLY A 119 -6.83 22.60 -8.93
CA GLY A 119 -6.05 23.84 -9.09
C GLY A 119 -4.53 23.64 -8.98
N MET A 120 -4.04 22.41 -8.80
CA MET A 120 -2.60 22.11 -8.74
C MET A 120 -1.98 21.87 -10.13
N GLU A 121 -2.80 21.78 -11.18
CA GLU A 121 -2.36 21.49 -12.55
C GLU A 121 -1.35 22.51 -13.10
N ALA A 122 -1.44 23.75 -12.67
CA ALA A 122 -0.49 24.80 -13.08
C ALA A 122 0.92 24.58 -12.49
N LEU A 123 1.02 23.88 -11.35
CA LEU A 123 2.28 23.64 -10.65
C LEU A 123 2.89 22.26 -11.01
N PHE A 124 2.04 21.25 -11.11
CA PHE A 124 2.48 19.85 -11.22
C PHE A 124 2.01 19.16 -12.50
N GLY A 125 1.33 19.88 -13.40
CA GLY A 125 0.86 19.37 -14.68
C GLY A 125 -0.45 18.58 -14.63
N PRO A 126 -0.80 17.85 -15.70
CA PRO A 126 -2.03 17.09 -15.79
C PRO A 126 -2.16 16.05 -14.66
N PRO A 127 -3.37 15.77 -14.15
CA PRO A 127 -3.59 14.88 -13.01
C PRO A 127 -2.96 13.50 -13.15
N ILE A 128 -3.03 12.90 -14.35
CA ILE A 128 -2.45 11.57 -14.63
C ILE A 128 -0.93 11.62 -14.52
N GLU A 129 -0.28 12.66 -15.04
CA GLU A 129 1.17 12.79 -14.99
C GLU A 129 1.66 13.07 -13.56
N ALA A 130 0.91 13.90 -12.82
CA ALA A 130 1.20 14.13 -11.40
C ALA A 130 1.06 12.84 -10.57
N ALA A 131 0.03 12.04 -10.81
CA ALA A 131 -0.14 10.75 -10.13
C ALA A 131 1.02 9.79 -10.42
N LYS A 132 1.46 9.68 -11.67
CA LYS A 132 2.65 8.89 -12.05
C LYS A 132 3.93 9.42 -11.38
N ALA A 133 4.09 10.73 -11.30
CA ALA A 133 5.22 11.34 -10.61
C ALA A 133 5.22 11.01 -9.12
N ILE A 134 4.07 11.08 -8.46
CA ILE A 134 3.89 10.69 -7.05
C ILE A 134 4.25 9.21 -6.86
N GLN A 135 3.70 8.31 -7.68
CA GLN A 135 4.02 6.87 -7.61
C GLN A 135 5.51 6.59 -7.76
N LYS A 136 6.14 7.20 -8.77
CA LYS A 136 7.58 7.06 -9.02
C LYS A 136 8.42 7.58 -7.85
N ARG A 137 8.03 8.70 -7.27
CA ARG A 137 8.73 9.33 -6.16
C ARG A 137 8.62 8.48 -4.90
N ILE A 138 7.42 8.01 -4.54
CA ILE A 138 7.22 7.13 -3.38
C ILE A 138 8.05 5.84 -3.54
N LEU A 139 8.06 5.23 -4.73
CA LEU A 139 8.88 4.05 -4.98
C LEU A 139 10.37 4.35 -4.84
N ALA A 140 10.86 5.46 -5.39
CA ALA A 140 12.28 5.81 -5.37
C ALA A 140 12.78 6.18 -3.96
N GLU A 141 12.00 6.94 -3.20
CA GLU A 141 12.41 7.47 -1.89
C GLU A 141 12.07 6.52 -0.74
N LEU A 142 10.91 5.85 -0.81
CA LEU A 142 10.41 5.02 0.29
C LEU A 142 10.50 3.51 0.00
N GLY A 143 10.59 3.10 -1.28
CA GLY A 143 10.80 1.71 -1.71
C GLY A 143 9.55 0.86 -1.79
N PHE A 144 8.34 1.42 -1.66
CA PHE A 144 7.08 0.71 -1.84
C PHE A 144 6.22 1.36 -2.93
N THR A 145 5.20 0.64 -3.38
CA THR A 145 4.30 1.10 -4.43
C THR A 145 2.95 1.51 -3.86
N VAL A 146 2.32 2.46 -4.53
CA VAL A 146 0.95 2.90 -4.25
C VAL A 146 0.08 2.82 -5.50
N ASN A 147 -1.21 2.53 -5.32
CA ASN A 147 -2.22 2.77 -6.34
C ASN A 147 -2.77 4.18 -6.16
N ILE A 148 -3.09 4.85 -7.27
CA ILE A 148 -3.72 6.16 -7.24
C ILE A 148 -4.93 6.14 -8.18
N GLY A 149 -6.11 6.26 -7.60
CA GLY A 149 -7.36 6.46 -8.34
C GLY A 149 -7.68 7.95 -8.45
N ILE A 150 -8.16 8.39 -9.60
CA ILE A 150 -8.45 9.79 -9.89
C ILE A 150 -9.91 9.94 -10.30
N SER A 151 -10.64 10.85 -9.66
CA SER A 151 -12.01 11.17 -10.05
C SER A 151 -12.46 12.52 -9.48
N THR A 152 -13.74 12.86 -9.67
CA THR A 152 -14.33 14.13 -9.22
C THR A 152 -14.79 14.12 -7.76
N ASN A 153 -14.85 12.95 -7.12
CA ASN A 153 -15.21 12.78 -5.72
C ASN A 153 -14.47 11.58 -5.10
N LYS A 154 -14.47 11.51 -3.77
CA LYS A 154 -13.72 10.50 -3.01
C LYS A 154 -14.17 9.07 -3.31
N LEU A 155 -15.48 8.82 -3.40
CA LEU A 155 -16.01 7.48 -3.63
C LEU A 155 -15.55 6.94 -4.99
N LEU A 156 -15.73 7.71 -6.04
CA LEU A 156 -15.30 7.32 -7.38
C LEU A 156 -13.79 7.22 -7.50
N ALA A 157 -13.01 8.09 -6.85
CA ALA A 157 -11.55 7.99 -6.82
C ALA A 157 -11.10 6.69 -6.13
N LYS A 158 -11.71 6.30 -5.01
CA LYS A 158 -11.41 5.02 -4.34
C LYS A 158 -11.76 3.84 -5.24
N MET A 159 -12.95 3.82 -5.83
CA MET A 159 -13.36 2.76 -6.76
C MET A 159 -12.40 2.65 -7.96
N ALA A 160 -11.97 3.78 -8.53
CA ALA A 160 -11.02 3.79 -9.65
C ALA A 160 -9.67 3.17 -9.25
N GLY A 161 -9.18 3.41 -8.03
CA GLY A 161 -7.95 2.80 -7.52
C GLY A 161 -8.07 1.29 -7.27
N GLU A 162 -9.25 0.80 -6.90
CA GLU A 162 -9.51 -0.61 -6.62
C GLU A 162 -9.70 -1.46 -7.88
N LEU A 163 -10.26 -0.89 -8.97
CA LEU A 163 -10.49 -1.59 -10.22
C LEU A 163 -9.20 -2.04 -10.90
N ASP A 164 -8.09 -1.36 -10.65
CA ASP A 164 -6.81 -1.61 -11.31
C ASP A 164 -5.75 -2.28 -10.42
N SER A 165 -6.15 -2.98 -9.36
CA SER A 165 -5.20 -3.74 -8.51
C SER A 165 -4.41 -4.84 -9.25
N VAL A 166 -4.55 -4.96 -10.57
CA VAL A 166 -3.90 -6.00 -11.41
C VAL A 166 -2.96 -5.43 -12.48
N SER A 167 -3.00 -4.16 -12.82
CA SER A 167 -2.04 -3.55 -13.76
C SER A 167 -2.16 -2.02 -13.83
N TYR A 168 -1.07 -1.39 -14.08
CA TYR A 168 -0.71 0.02 -14.28
C TYR A 168 -1.66 0.91 -15.13
N THR A 169 -2.95 0.78 -15.06
CA THR A 169 -3.88 1.53 -15.92
C THR A 169 -4.78 2.44 -15.10
N HIS A 170 -4.78 3.69 -15.46
CA HIS A 170 -5.62 4.73 -14.91
C HIS A 170 -6.97 4.69 -15.58
N LEU A 171 -8.05 4.46 -14.84
CA LEU A 171 -9.39 4.78 -15.32
C LEU A 171 -9.75 6.18 -14.87
N THR A 172 -9.79 7.07 -15.83
CA THR A 172 -10.47 8.36 -15.69
C THR A 172 -11.95 8.11 -16.04
N LEU A 173 -12.81 8.17 -15.05
CA LEU A 173 -14.26 8.23 -15.29
C LEU A 173 -14.71 9.68 -15.32
#